data_bf7b447142e0b61321206ea6427b99b3
#
_entry.id   bf7b447142e0b61321206ea6427b99b3
#
_cell.length_a   1.000
_cell.length_b   1.000
_cell.length_c   1.000
_cell.angle_alpha   90.00
_cell.angle_beta   90.00
_cell.angle_gamma   90.00
#
_symmetry.space_group_name_H-M   'P 1'
#
loop_
_entity.id
_entity.type
_entity.pdbx_description
1 polymer ?
#
loop_
_entity_poly.entity_id
_entity_poly.type
_entity_poly.pdbx_seq_one_letter_code
_entity_poly.pdbx_strand_id
1 'polypeptide(L)'
;MIKNPAHPAEKMILIVEDEGLVAITLEETLKRIGYSVVGIAMSGEEALTLTGEHHPDVILMDIHLQGEMDGIEAAKKIKGLYGTPIIFLTAYSDDETIMRVVQTESSGYLVKPINTRELFASIESALYKKRKLNSFMEQQAASNRPICPCTTPMIQAFSTAKNGDMIPVGWICPKCHHFVQGL
;
A
#
# COMPACT_ATOMS: atom_id res chain seq x y z
N MET A 1 15.56 18.59 14.34
CA MET A 1 15.50 17.15 14.02
C MET A 1 14.08 16.68 14.32
N ILE A 2 13.31 16.35 13.31
CA ILE A 2 11.96 15.80 13.48
C ILE A 2 12.15 14.29 13.63
N LYS A 3 12.40 13.81 14.84
CA LYS A 3 12.25 12.40 15.17
C LYS A 3 10.78 12.17 15.53
N ASN A 4 10.09 11.33 14.76
CA ASN A 4 8.73 10.94 15.10
C ASN A 4 8.78 9.90 16.24
N PRO A 5 8.28 10.21 17.46
CA PRO A 5 8.32 9.29 18.59
C PRO A 5 7.28 8.16 18.55
N ALA A 6 6.52 8.02 17.44
CA ALA A 6 5.30 7.19 17.42
C ALA A 6 5.35 6.00 16.45
N HIS A 7 6.51 5.52 15.97
CA HIS A 7 6.55 4.35 15.10
C HIS A 7 7.09 3.12 15.83
N PRO A 8 6.20 2.22 16.32
CA PRO A 8 6.61 0.95 16.90
C PRO A 8 7.12 -0.08 15.88
N ALA A 9 7.01 0.21 14.59
CA ALA A 9 7.58 -0.58 13.50
C ALA A 9 8.15 0.37 12.44
N GLU A 10 9.37 0.09 12.01
CA GLU A 10 10.06 0.81 10.93
C GLU A 10 9.23 0.68 9.65
N LYS A 11 8.69 1.81 9.14
CA LYS A 11 7.82 1.80 7.95
C LYS A 11 8.65 1.66 6.69
N MET A 12 8.27 0.73 5.84
CA MET A 12 8.97 0.34 4.64
C MET A 12 8.50 1.14 3.42
N ILE A 13 9.42 1.82 2.77
CA ILE A 13 9.15 2.63 1.58
C ILE A 13 9.89 2.03 0.38
N LEU A 14 9.20 1.87 -0.74
CA LEU A 14 9.80 1.59 -2.04
C LEU A 14 9.90 2.91 -2.81
N ILE A 15 11.07 3.17 -3.40
CA ILE A 15 11.29 4.31 -4.31
C ILE A 15 11.25 3.79 -5.73
N VAL A 16 10.53 4.47 -6.62
CA VAL A 16 10.50 4.19 -8.06
C VAL A 16 10.88 5.47 -8.79
N GLU A 17 12.10 5.50 -9.28
CA GLU A 17 12.75 6.68 -9.85
C GLU A 17 13.89 6.23 -10.76
N ASP A 18 13.89 6.60 -12.03
CA ASP A 18 14.93 6.22 -13.01
C ASP A 18 16.15 7.13 -12.97
N GLU A 19 16.03 8.32 -12.37
CA GLU A 19 17.16 9.21 -12.14
C GLU A 19 17.89 8.86 -10.84
N GLY A 20 19.01 8.11 -10.94
CA GLY A 20 19.72 7.55 -9.78
C GLY A 20 20.14 8.57 -8.73
N LEU A 21 20.49 9.81 -9.12
CA LEU A 21 20.87 10.85 -8.16
C LEU A 21 19.66 11.33 -7.34
N VAL A 22 18.49 11.43 -7.95
CA VAL A 22 17.23 11.77 -7.28
C VAL A 22 16.83 10.64 -6.33
N ALA A 23 16.90 9.38 -6.78
CA ALA A 23 16.60 8.21 -5.96
C ALA A 23 17.47 8.13 -4.71
N ILE A 24 18.80 8.31 -4.84
CA ILE A 24 19.73 8.30 -3.70
C ILE A 24 19.42 9.44 -2.72
N THR A 25 19.13 10.64 -3.23
CA THR A 25 18.79 11.80 -2.40
C THR A 25 17.49 11.58 -1.61
N LEU A 26 16.50 10.94 -2.23
CA LEU A 26 15.25 10.54 -1.57
C LEU A 26 15.51 9.49 -0.49
N GLU A 27 16.32 8.47 -0.79
CA GLU A 27 16.68 7.42 0.15
C GLU A 27 17.34 8.00 1.42
N GLU A 28 18.35 8.86 1.26
CA GLU A 28 19.01 9.52 2.39
C GLU A 28 18.03 10.37 3.20
N THR A 29 17.12 11.08 2.52
CA THR A 29 16.12 11.91 3.18
C THR A 29 15.14 11.07 3.98
N LEU A 30 14.64 9.95 3.43
CA LEU A 30 13.74 9.01 4.11
C LEU A 30 14.41 8.38 5.34
N LYS A 31 15.63 7.88 5.21
CA LYS A 31 16.41 7.32 6.33
C LYS A 31 16.60 8.35 7.46
N ARG A 32 16.91 9.62 7.10
CA ARG A 32 17.09 10.70 8.08
C ARG A 32 15.81 11.02 8.86
N ILE A 33 14.63 10.84 8.27
CA ILE A 33 13.35 11.08 8.94
C ILE A 33 12.74 9.82 9.55
N GLY A 34 13.45 8.68 9.49
CA GLY A 34 13.12 7.48 10.24
C GLY A 34 12.31 6.41 9.50
N TYR A 35 12.32 6.43 8.16
CA TYR A 35 11.76 5.36 7.33
C TYR A 35 12.84 4.40 6.85
N SER A 36 12.45 3.14 6.59
CA SER A 36 13.28 2.14 5.93
C SER A 36 12.99 2.11 4.43
N VAL A 37 14.03 2.17 3.60
CA VAL A 37 13.89 1.99 2.15
C VAL A 37 14.20 0.54 1.82
N VAL A 38 13.21 -0.18 1.27
CA VAL A 38 13.31 -1.62 0.96
C VAL A 38 13.84 -1.89 -0.44
N GLY A 39 13.89 -0.87 -1.28
CA GLY A 39 14.45 -0.96 -2.63
C GLY A 39 14.30 0.34 -3.40
N ILE A 40 15.04 0.43 -4.50
CA ILE A 40 14.90 1.46 -5.52
C ILE A 40 14.64 0.72 -6.82
N ALA A 41 13.51 0.99 -7.46
CA ALA A 41 13.17 0.50 -8.80
C ALA A 41 13.43 1.61 -9.83
N MET A 42 13.99 1.24 -10.97
CA MET A 42 14.28 2.17 -12.07
C MET A 42 13.25 2.09 -13.21
N SER A 43 12.29 1.17 -13.11
CA SER A 43 11.21 0.98 -14.09
C SER A 43 9.90 0.54 -13.43
N GLY A 44 8.79 0.65 -14.18
CA GLY A 44 7.48 0.20 -13.72
C GLY A 44 7.42 -1.32 -13.48
N GLU A 45 8.12 -2.11 -14.30
CA GLU A 45 8.21 -3.56 -14.19
C GLU A 45 8.97 -3.98 -12.93
N GLU A 46 10.10 -3.33 -12.65
CA GLU A 46 10.88 -3.56 -11.44
C GLU A 46 10.09 -3.17 -10.18
N ALA A 47 9.34 -2.05 -10.25
CA ALA A 47 8.45 -1.63 -9.17
C ALA A 47 7.40 -2.68 -8.81
N LEU A 48 6.80 -3.34 -9.81
CA LEU A 48 5.86 -4.45 -9.60
C LEU A 48 6.53 -5.63 -8.89
N THR A 49 7.71 -6.03 -9.35
CA THR A 49 8.50 -7.14 -8.79
C THR A 49 8.84 -6.87 -7.34
N LEU A 50 9.50 -5.73 -7.05
CA LEU A 50 9.91 -5.37 -5.69
C LEU A 50 8.72 -5.14 -4.75
N THR A 51 7.58 -4.66 -5.27
CA THR A 51 6.36 -4.55 -4.45
C THR A 51 5.86 -5.93 -4.01
N GLY A 52 5.89 -6.92 -4.90
CA GLY A 52 5.50 -8.29 -4.59
C GLY A 52 6.44 -8.99 -3.61
N GLU A 53 7.75 -8.70 -3.68
CA GLU A 53 8.76 -9.31 -2.82
C GLU A 53 8.80 -8.69 -1.43
N HIS A 54 8.72 -7.37 -1.34
CA HIS A 54 8.97 -6.64 -0.10
C HIS A 54 7.73 -6.11 0.60
N HIS A 55 6.56 -6.09 -0.06
CA HIS A 55 5.29 -5.60 0.50
C HIS A 55 5.41 -4.23 1.21
N PRO A 56 5.87 -3.17 0.52
CA PRO A 56 6.11 -1.88 1.15
C PRO A 56 4.84 -1.27 1.75
N ASP A 57 5.00 -0.46 2.80
CA ASP A 57 3.89 0.28 3.40
C ASP A 57 3.39 1.41 2.50
N VAL A 58 4.33 2.08 1.77
CA VAL A 58 4.07 3.17 0.82
C VAL A 58 5.07 3.10 -0.33
N ILE A 59 4.67 3.51 -1.52
CA ILE A 59 5.53 3.65 -2.69
C ILE A 59 5.62 5.13 -3.07
N LEU A 60 6.84 5.63 -3.27
CA LEU A 60 7.10 6.90 -3.95
C LEU A 60 7.37 6.60 -5.42
N MET A 61 6.55 7.12 -6.31
CA MET A 61 6.52 6.75 -7.72
C MET A 61 6.73 7.96 -8.61
N ASP A 62 7.82 8.02 -9.35
CA ASP A 62 7.92 8.99 -10.44
C ASP A 62 6.87 8.68 -11.52
N ILE A 63 6.29 9.73 -12.08
CA ILE A 63 5.35 9.61 -13.18
C ILE A 63 6.07 9.27 -14.48
N HIS A 64 7.22 9.92 -14.71
CA HIS A 64 8.00 9.79 -15.93
C HIS A 64 9.13 8.80 -15.79
N LEU A 65 8.82 7.52 -15.92
CA LEU A 65 9.81 6.44 -15.94
C LEU A 65 10.20 6.12 -17.38
N GLN A 66 11.47 5.76 -17.59
CA GLN A 66 11.93 5.20 -18.87
C GLN A 66 11.46 3.75 -18.98
N GLY A 67 11.06 3.35 -20.20
CA GLY A 67 10.62 1.99 -20.48
C GLY A 67 9.27 1.92 -21.19
N GLU A 68 8.68 0.73 -21.21
CA GLU A 68 7.38 0.50 -21.85
C GLU A 68 6.20 0.89 -20.94
N MET A 69 6.43 0.94 -19.62
CA MET A 69 5.41 1.22 -18.61
C MET A 69 5.74 2.50 -17.85
N ASP A 70 4.88 3.53 -17.97
CA ASP A 70 5.01 4.73 -17.17
C ASP A 70 4.60 4.50 -15.70
N GLY A 71 4.95 5.46 -14.81
CA GLY A 71 4.66 5.34 -13.39
C GLY A 71 3.15 5.27 -13.08
N ILE A 72 2.30 5.85 -13.93
CA ILE A 72 0.84 5.82 -13.75
C ILE A 72 0.29 4.42 -14.06
N GLU A 73 0.78 3.79 -15.10
CA GLU A 73 0.40 2.42 -15.46
C GLU A 73 0.87 1.41 -14.42
N ALA A 74 2.14 1.56 -13.97
CA ALA A 74 2.69 0.75 -12.89
C ALA A 74 1.85 0.90 -11.61
N ALA A 75 1.50 2.12 -11.25
CA ALA A 75 0.67 2.40 -10.08
C ALA A 75 -0.71 1.74 -10.13
N LYS A 76 -1.38 1.78 -11.29
CA LYS A 76 -2.69 1.09 -11.48
C LYS A 76 -2.57 -0.41 -11.24
N LYS A 77 -1.54 -1.06 -11.79
CA LYS A 77 -1.30 -2.50 -11.62
C LYS A 77 -0.97 -2.84 -10.16
N ILE A 78 -0.05 -2.09 -9.54
CA ILE A 78 0.34 -2.29 -8.14
C ILE A 78 -0.86 -2.12 -7.21
N LYS A 79 -1.67 -1.09 -7.42
CA LYS A 79 -2.85 -0.85 -6.61
C LYS A 79 -3.87 -1.97 -6.74
N GLY A 80 -4.11 -2.46 -7.96
CA GLY A 80 -5.03 -3.57 -8.21
C GLY A 80 -4.58 -4.89 -7.57
N LEU A 81 -3.28 -5.17 -7.54
CA LEU A 81 -2.73 -6.43 -7.02
C LEU A 81 -2.49 -6.40 -5.51
N TYR A 82 -1.96 -5.30 -4.98
CA TYR A 82 -1.44 -5.24 -3.61
C TYR A 82 -2.14 -4.22 -2.71
N GLY A 83 -2.90 -3.27 -3.29
CA GLY A 83 -3.56 -2.21 -2.53
C GLY A 83 -2.58 -1.27 -1.80
N THR A 84 -1.30 -1.26 -2.19
CA THR A 84 -0.27 -0.44 -1.55
C THR A 84 -0.51 1.04 -1.87
N PRO A 85 -0.48 1.95 -0.87
CA PRO A 85 -0.57 3.38 -1.10
C PRO A 85 0.56 3.90 -1.98
N ILE A 86 0.23 4.76 -2.93
CA ILE A 86 1.19 5.35 -3.86
C ILE A 86 1.13 6.87 -3.75
N ILE A 87 2.29 7.49 -3.64
CA ILE A 87 2.49 8.95 -3.70
C ILE A 87 3.30 9.23 -4.95
N PHE A 88 2.71 9.97 -5.89
CA PHE A 88 3.41 10.34 -7.12
C PHE A 88 4.42 11.46 -6.88
N LEU A 89 5.54 11.37 -7.57
CA LEU A 89 6.56 12.41 -7.69
C LEU A 89 6.46 12.99 -9.10
N THR A 90 6.38 14.30 -9.24
CA THR A 90 6.25 14.94 -10.55
C THR A 90 7.14 16.16 -10.67
N ALA A 91 7.80 16.33 -11.80
CA ALA A 91 8.63 17.50 -12.07
C ALA A 91 7.79 18.72 -12.50
N TYR A 92 6.59 18.49 -13.04
CA TYR A 92 5.71 19.58 -13.49
C TYR A 92 4.25 19.14 -13.48
N SER A 93 3.38 20.08 -13.18
CA SER A 93 1.94 19.87 -13.11
C SER A 93 1.27 20.43 -14.37
N ASP A 94 1.38 19.75 -15.51
CA ASP A 94 0.41 19.98 -16.56
C ASP A 94 -0.94 19.37 -16.17
N ASP A 95 -2.02 20.04 -16.56
CA ASP A 95 -3.37 19.65 -16.16
C ASP A 95 -3.72 18.21 -16.60
N GLU A 96 -3.16 17.74 -17.72
CA GLU A 96 -3.40 16.40 -18.25
C GLU A 96 -2.78 15.32 -17.36
N THR A 97 -1.53 15.50 -16.95
CA THR A 97 -0.83 14.60 -16.03
C THR A 97 -1.51 14.56 -14.68
N ILE A 98 -1.93 15.70 -14.14
CA ILE A 98 -2.70 15.75 -12.88
C ILE A 98 -4.01 14.97 -13.00
N MET A 99 -4.75 15.13 -14.09
CA MET A 99 -6.01 14.40 -14.30
C MET A 99 -5.78 12.89 -14.39
N ARG A 100 -4.71 12.43 -15.02
CA ARG A 100 -4.33 11.01 -15.07
C ARG A 100 -4.01 10.47 -13.66
N VAL A 101 -3.28 11.23 -12.84
CA VAL A 101 -2.95 10.89 -11.44
C VAL A 101 -4.21 10.79 -10.59
N VAL A 102 -5.13 11.76 -10.70
CA VAL A 102 -6.41 11.76 -9.96
C VAL A 102 -7.23 10.49 -10.26
N GLN A 103 -7.25 10.05 -11.52
CA GLN A 103 -7.97 8.83 -11.93
C GLN A 103 -7.38 7.53 -11.33
N THR A 104 -6.14 7.53 -10.83
CA THR A 104 -5.56 6.36 -10.17
C THR A 104 -6.00 6.20 -8.73
N GLU A 105 -6.79 7.15 -8.18
CA GLU A 105 -7.13 7.20 -6.74
C GLU A 105 -5.88 7.09 -5.86
N SER A 106 -4.78 7.73 -6.27
CA SER A 106 -3.52 7.74 -5.52
C SER A 106 -3.69 8.32 -4.12
N SER A 107 -2.74 8.01 -3.24
CA SER A 107 -2.76 8.54 -1.87
C SER A 107 -2.32 10.00 -1.79
N GLY A 108 -1.64 10.51 -2.82
CA GLY A 108 -1.19 11.88 -2.94
C GLY A 108 -0.19 12.07 -4.09
N TYR A 109 0.26 13.31 -4.27
CA TYR A 109 1.36 13.64 -5.17
C TYR A 109 2.26 14.72 -4.54
N LEU A 110 3.52 14.78 -4.96
CA LEU A 110 4.52 15.76 -4.55
C LEU A 110 5.21 16.33 -5.79
N VAL A 111 5.40 17.64 -5.80
CA VAL A 111 6.10 18.33 -6.89
C VAL A 111 7.59 18.42 -6.57
N LYS A 112 8.45 18.06 -7.51
CA LYS A 112 9.90 18.22 -7.42
C LYS A 112 10.28 19.71 -7.57
N PRO A 113 11.21 20.28 -6.78
CA PRO A 113 12.05 19.63 -5.77
C PRO A 113 11.28 19.33 -4.48
N ILE A 114 11.43 18.11 -3.97
CA ILE A 114 10.65 17.58 -2.85
C ILE A 114 11.13 18.18 -1.52
N ASN A 115 10.22 18.81 -0.80
CA ASN A 115 10.45 19.33 0.54
C ASN A 115 10.31 18.19 1.57
N THR A 116 11.27 18.07 2.49
CA THR A 116 11.28 17.03 3.53
C THR A 116 10.01 17.03 4.40
N ARG A 117 9.44 18.20 4.70
CA ARG A 117 8.21 18.31 5.50
C ARG A 117 6.98 17.83 4.73
N GLU A 118 6.89 18.18 3.45
CA GLU A 118 5.82 17.73 2.56
C GLU A 118 5.89 16.22 2.32
N LEU A 119 7.09 15.69 2.11
CA LEU A 119 7.34 14.25 2.00
C LEU A 119 6.84 13.51 3.24
N PHE A 120 7.26 13.95 4.43
CA PHE A 120 6.84 13.37 5.70
C PHE A 120 5.31 13.42 5.86
N ALA A 121 4.68 14.59 5.64
CA ALA A 121 3.25 14.77 5.79
C ALA A 121 2.44 13.89 4.81
N SER A 122 2.92 13.76 3.58
CA SER A 122 2.26 12.92 2.55
C SER A 122 2.35 11.44 2.89
N ILE A 123 3.51 10.95 3.35
CA ILE A 123 3.68 9.56 3.78
C ILE A 123 2.77 9.25 4.98
N GLU A 124 2.78 10.10 6.02
CA GLU A 124 1.92 9.89 7.19
C GLU A 124 0.43 9.92 6.84
N SER A 125 0.02 10.81 5.93
CA SER A 125 -1.35 10.85 5.43
C SER A 125 -1.74 9.56 4.70
N ALA A 126 -0.87 9.05 3.84
CA ALA A 126 -1.08 7.79 3.11
C ALA A 126 -1.20 6.59 4.06
N LEU A 127 -0.29 6.49 5.03
CA LEU A 127 -0.30 5.45 6.06
C LEU A 127 -1.55 5.52 6.95
N TYR A 128 -1.98 6.73 7.32
CA TYR A 128 -3.21 6.92 8.10
C TYR A 128 -4.44 6.48 7.33
N LYS A 129 -4.57 6.87 6.06
CA LYS A 129 -5.68 6.46 5.19
C LYS A 129 -5.76 4.93 5.05
N LYS A 130 -4.61 4.26 4.83
CA LYS A 130 -4.53 2.79 4.75
C LYS A 130 -5.00 2.14 6.04
N ARG A 131 -4.50 2.60 7.20
CA ARG A 131 -4.92 2.08 8.53
C ARG A 131 -6.42 2.25 8.76
N LYS A 132 -6.96 3.42 8.43
CA LYS A 132 -8.39 3.71 8.61
C LYS A 132 -9.27 2.85 7.72
N LEU A 133 -8.86 2.62 6.47
CA LEU A 133 -9.57 1.73 5.56
C LEU A 133 -9.57 0.28 6.07
N ASN A 134 -8.41 -0.23 6.50
CA ASN A 134 -8.30 -1.58 7.05
C ASN A 134 -9.16 -1.76 8.30
N SER A 135 -9.12 -0.80 9.25
CA SER A 135 -9.96 -0.87 10.46
C SER A 135 -11.46 -0.84 10.14
N PHE A 136 -11.86 -0.08 9.12
CA PHE A 136 -13.26 -0.05 8.67
C PHE A 136 -13.68 -1.39 8.04
N MET A 137 -12.84 -1.97 7.21
CA MET A 137 -13.08 -3.30 6.62
C MET A 137 -13.16 -4.39 7.68
N GLU A 138 -12.27 -4.36 8.69
CA GLU A 138 -12.30 -5.29 9.82
C GLU A 138 -13.57 -5.15 10.67
N GLN A 139 -14.03 -3.91 10.92
CA GLN A 139 -15.28 -3.65 11.64
C GLN A 139 -16.49 -4.14 10.87
N GLN A 140 -16.55 -3.94 9.54
CA GLN A 140 -17.63 -4.47 8.72
C GLN A 140 -17.61 -5.99 8.68
N ALA A 141 -16.43 -6.62 8.54
CA ALA A 141 -16.29 -8.06 8.61
C ALA A 141 -16.73 -8.61 9.97
N ALA A 142 -16.43 -7.90 11.05
CA ALA A 142 -16.88 -8.27 12.40
C ALA A 142 -18.40 -8.12 12.57
N SER A 143 -19.00 -7.09 11.98
CA SER A 143 -20.47 -6.84 12.04
C SER A 143 -21.28 -7.88 11.27
N ASN A 144 -20.71 -8.45 10.20
CA ASN A 144 -21.33 -9.48 9.39
C ASN A 144 -21.05 -10.90 9.84
N ARG A 145 -20.36 -11.07 10.97
CA ARG A 145 -20.11 -12.43 11.52
C ARG A 145 -21.41 -13.05 12.03
N PRO A 146 -21.80 -14.20 11.53
CA PRO A 146 -22.96 -14.88 12.09
C PRO A 146 -22.71 -15.27 13.54
N ILE A 147 -23.77 -15.19 14.35
CA ILE A 147 -23.73 -15.64 15.75
C ILE A 147 -24.23 -17.09 15.79
N CYS A 148 -23.44 -17.97 16.39
CA CYS A 148 -23.83 -19.34 16.63
C CYS A 148 -25.06 -19.39 17.57
N PRO A 149 -25.93 -20.38 17.46
CA PRO A 149 -27.01 -20.61 18.45
C PRO A 149 -26.55 -20.69 19.91
N CYS A 150 -25.26 -21.00 20.15
CA CYS A 150 -24.65 -20.92 21.47
C CYS A 150 -24.21 -19.52 21.90
N THR A 151 -24.63 -18.46 21.16
CA THR A 151 -24.30 -17.05 21.38
C THR A 151 -22.84 -16.64 21.21
N THR A 152 -22.00 -17.52 20.66
CA THR A 152 -20.59 -17.26 20.40
C THR A 152 -20.40 -16.71 18.97
N PRO A 153 -19.69 -15.60 18.76
CA PRO A 153 -19.35 -15.13 17.41
C PRO A 153 -18.57 -16.19 16.64
N MET A 154 -18.95 -16.43 15.38
CA MET A 154 -18.31 -17.43 14.53
C MET A 154 -17.04 -16.86 13.88
N ILE A 155 -16.08 -17.72 13.62
CA ILE A 155 -14.85 -17.40 12.90
C ILE A 155 -14.93 -17.91 11.47
N GLN A 156 -14.27 -17.23 10.52
CA GLN A 156 -14.27 -17.65 9.13
C GLN A 156 -13.47 -18.94 8.96
N ALA A 157 -14.06 -19.91 8.29
CA ALA A 157 -13.43 -21.18 7.95
C ALA A 157 -12.90 -21.12 6.51
N PHE A 158 -11.72 -21.70 6.31
CA PHE A 158 -11.05 -21.76 5.01
C PHE A 158 -10.79 -23.20 4.60
N SER A 159 -10.75 -23.44 3.28
CA SER A 159 -10.30 -24.67 2.67
C SER A 159 -9.18 -24.37 1.69
N THR A 160 -8.30 -25.33 1.45
CA THR A 160 -7.22 -25.21 0.46
C THR A 160 -7.77 -25.57 -0.92
N ALA A 161 -7.66 -24.66 -1.86
CA ALA A 161 -7.98 -24.92 -3.27
C ALA A 161 -6.93 -25.83 -3.95
N LYS A 162 -7.25 -26.36 -5.13
CA LYS A 162 -6.33 -27.26 -5.86
C LYS A 162 -5.00 -26.61 -6.25
N ASN A 163 -4.95 -25.28 -6.31
CA ASN A 163 -3.75 -24.46 -6.58
C ASN A 163 -2.97 -24.07 -5.31
N GLY A 164 -3.41 -24.51 -4.14
CA GLY A 164 -2.78 -24.20 -2.85
C GLY A 164 -3.33 -22.96 -2.14
N ASP A 165 -4.22 -22.17 -2.76
CA ASP A 165 -4.79 -20.98 -2.16
C ASP A 165 -5.80 -21.31 -1.06
N MET A 166 -5.87 -20.48 -0.02
CA MET A 166 -6.85 -20.55 1.04
C MET A 166 -8.12 -19.81 0.62
N ILE A 167 -9.21 -20.53 0.40
CA ILE A 167 -10.50 -19.96 0.05
C ILE A 167 -11.48 -20.03 1.21
N PRO A 168 -12.25 -18.96 1.49
CA PRO A 168 -13.26 -18.99 2.54
C PRO A 168 -14.39 -19.94 2.14
N VAL A 169 -14.77 -20.84 3.03
CA VAL A 169 -15.81 -21.83 2.79
C VAL A 169 -17.05 -21.67 3.68
N GLY A 170 -16.95 -20.85 4.71
CA GLY A 170 -18.04 -20.60 5.64
C GLY A 170 -17.58 -20.07 6.97
N TRP A 171 -18.39 -20.34 8.00
CA TRP A 171 -18.16 -19.86 9.37
C TRP A 171 -18.21 -21.06 10.33
N ILE A 172 -17.30 -21.10 11.28
CA ILE A 172 -17.26 -22.14 12.31
C ILE A 172 -17.29 -21.52 13.70
N CYS A 173 -18.05 -22.12 14.61
CA CYS A 173 -18.08 -21.70 16.01
C CYS A 173 -16.86 -22.27 16.75
N PRO A 174 -16.01 -21.44 17.39
CA PRO A 174 -14.85 -21.92 18.13
C PRO A 174 -15.23 -22.68 19.41
N LYS A 175 -16.47 -22.55 19.90
CA LYS A 175 -16.93 -23.17 21.12
C LYS A 175 -17.59 -24.56 20.91
N CYS A 176 -18.51 -24.64 19.94
CA CYS A 176 -19.29 -25.87 19.71
C CYS A 176 -19.07 -26.50 18.33
N HIS A 177 -18.15 -25.93 17.52
CA HIS A 177 -17.78 -26.40 16.19
C HIS A 177 -18.93 -26.41 15.17
N HIS A 178 -20.07 -25.77 15.48
CA HIS A 178 -21.15 -25.59 14.52
C HIS A 178 -20.64 -24.86 13.27
N PHE A 179 -20.86 -25.42 12.09
CA PHE A 179 -20.42 -24.87 10.82
C PHE A 179 -21.61 -24.33 10.02
N VAL A 180 -21.47 -23.15 9.45
CA VAL A 180 -22.43 -22.53 8.52
C VAL A 180 -21.68 -22.28 7.21
N GLN A 181 -22.17 -22.88 6.13
CA GLN A 181 -21.60 -22.67 4.82
C GLN A 181 -21.80 -21.21 4.39
N GLY A 182 -20.71 -20.54 3.95
CA GLY A 182 -20.79 -19.20 3.40
C GLY A 182 -21.42 -19.22 1.99
N LEU A 183 -22.22 -18.20 1.70
CA LEU A 183 -22.66 -17.89 0.33
C LEU A 183 -21.57 -17.13 -0.39
#